data_924a3e97019df5343fa2a61af3c00eb2
#
_entry.id   924a3e97019df5343fa2a61af3c00eb2
#
_cell.length_a   1.000
_cell.length_b   1.000
_cell.length_c   1.000
_cell.angle_alpha   90.00
_cell.angle_beta   90.00
_cell.angle_gamma   90.00
#
_symmetry.space_group_name_H-M   'P 1'
#
loop_
_entity.id
_entity.type
_entity.pdbx_description
1 polymer ?
#
loop_
_entity_poly.entity_id
_entity_poly.type
_entity_poly.pdbx_seq_one_letter_code
_entity_poly.pdbx_strand_id
1 'polypeptide(L)'
;MKKLMRTLVVLFALVMGLLALPPIRNRVERTLYPRKYDALVTKWAAEYDLDPLLVDAFIRTESGFDPGATSSVDARGLMQMTEETFLWLRSKLGLGEEVSFGDLYDPDESIRFGCYYLHLCLVRYNGDISTAAAAYHSGWGTVDALLQKEEHSEDGLTLSGFPYNQMHHYVEKITACYAKYTELYGA
;
A
#
# COMPACT_ATOMS: atom_id res chain seq x y z
N MET A 1 2.48 -46.96 -12.30
CA MET A 1 2.77 -45.59 -12.71
C MET A 1 1.64 -44.92 -13.50
N LYS A 2 1.19 -45.40 -14.66
CA LYS A 2 0.15 -44.74 -15.49
C LYS A 2 -1.22 -44.54 -14.78
N LYS A 3 -1.67 -45.46 -13.93
CA LYS A 3 -2.93 -45.31 -13.15
C LYS A 3 -2.80 -44.19 -12.10
N LEU A 4 -1.70 -44.16 -11.34
CA LEU A 4 -1.43 -43.11 -10.34
C LEU A 4 -1.39 -41.73 -10.99
N MET A 5 -0.72 -41.59 -12.13
CA MET A 5 -0.65 -40.32 -12.88
C MET A 5 -2.01 -39.85 -13.37
N ARG A 6 -2.86 -40.76 -13.86
CA ARG A 6 -4.25 -40.43 -14.25
C ARG A 6 -5.10 -39.96 -13.06
N THR A 7 -4.98 -40.62 -11.90
CA THR A 7 -5.69 -40.22 -10.68
C THR A 7 -5.21 -38.82 -10.23
N LEU A 8 -3.90 -38.51 -10.25
CA LEU A 8 -3.39 -37.21 -9.90
C LEU A 8 -3.89 -36.10 -10.84
N VAL A 9 -3.94 -36.38 -12.15
CA VAL A 9 -4.46 -35.40 -13.14
C VAL A 9 -5.95 -35.13 -12.91
N VAL A 10 -6.76 -36.18 -12.63
CA VAL A 10 -8.19 -36.00 -12.32
C VAL A 10 -8.40 -35.22 -11.03
N LEU A 11 -7.61 -35.50 -9.98
CA LEU A 11 -7.67 -34.78 -8.71
C LEU A 11 -7.29 -33.31 -8.90
N PHE A 12 -6.24 -33.06 -9.66
CA PHE A 12 -5.81 -31.68 -9.99
C PHE A 12 -6.91 -30.92 -10.75
N ALA A 13 -7.52 -31.55 -11.76
CA ALA A 13 -8.61 -30.93 -12.52
C ALA A 13 -9.84 -30.63 -11.63
N LEU A 14 -10.19 -31.52 -10.69
CA LEU A 14 -11.27 -31.31 -9.72
C LEU A 14 -10.96 -30.14 -8.77
N VAL A 15 -9.73 -30.06 -8.24
CA VAL A 15 -9.31 -28.95 -7.37
C VAL A 15 -9.34 -27.64 -8.13
N MET A 16 -8.84 -27.60 -9.36
CA MET A 16 -8.90 -26.41 -10.21
C MET A 16 -10.34 -25.98 -10.53
N GLY A 17 -11.22 -26.96 -10.79
CA GLY A 17 -12.65 -26.72 -10.98
C GLY A 17 -13.34 -26.14 -9.74
N LEU A 18 -13.01 -26.64 -8.55
CA LEU A 18 -13.52 -26.11 -7.28
C LEU A 18 -13.03 -24.68 -7.01
N LEU A 19 -11.74 -24.41 -7.27
CA LEU A 19 -11.15 -23.08 -7.10
C LEU A 19 -11.71 -22.06 -8.11
N ALA A 20 -12.23 -22.51 -9.24
CA ALA A 20 -12.92 -21.66 -10.23
C ALA A 20 -14.33 -21.23 -9.79
N LEU A 21 -14.93 -21.89 -8.79
CA LEU A 21 -16.24 -21.49 -8.28
C LEU A 21 -16.14 -20.13 -7.56
N PRO A 22 -16.99 -19.13 -7.93
CA PRO A 22 -16.90 -17.77 -7.40
C PRO A 22 -16.82 -17.68 -5.87
N PRO A 23 -17.65 -18.40 -5.08
CA PRO A 23 -17.60 -18.28 -3.62
C PRO A 23 -16.29 -18.83 -3.01
N ILE A 24 -15.73 -19.88 -3.61
CA ILE A 24 -14.46 -20.48 -3.15
C ILE A 24 -13.30 -19.56 -3.54
N ARG A 25 -13.29 -19.08 -4.77
CA ARG A 25 -12.31 -18.13 -5.26
C ARG A 25 -12.29 -16.87 -4.39
N ASN A 26 -13.44 -16.23 -4.15
CA ASN A 26 -13.52 -15.04 -3.33
C ASN A 26 -13.03 -15.28 -1.90
N ARG A 27 -13.32 -16.46 -1.33
CA ARG A 27 -12.81 -16.81 0.02
C ARG A 27 -11.29 -16.94 0.05
N VAL A 28 -10.70 -17.59 -0.94
CA VAL A 28 -9.24 -17.72 -1.08
C VAL A 28 -8.61 -16.33 -1.28
N GLU A 29 -9.18 -15.52 -2.19
CA GLU A 29 -8.68 -14.17 -2.47
C GLU A 29 -8.74 -13.27 -1.23
N ARG A 30 -9.82 -13.29 -0.45
CA ARG A 30 -9.91 -12.55 0.82
C ARG A 30 -8.89 -13.02 1.87
N THR A 31 -8.47 -14.28 1.82
CA THR A 31 -7.36 -14.75 2.67
C THR A 31 -6.00 -14.21 2.22
N LEU A 32 -5.82 -14.06 0.90
CA LEU A 32 -4.61 -13.46 0.32
C LEU A 32 -4.58 -11.92 0.44
N TYR A 33 -5.75 -11.28 0.52
CA TYR A 33 -5.92 -9.84 0.67
C TYR A 33 -6.70 -9.53 1.97
N PRO A 34 -6.11 -9.79 3.14
CA PRO A 34 -6.79 -9.58 4.42
C PRO A 34 -6.91 -8.10 4.76
N ARG A 35 -7.90 -7.78 5.61
CA ARG A 35 -8.05 -6.47 6.26
C ARG A 35 -7.80 -6.65 7.77
N LYS A 36 -6.53 -6.88 8.14
CA LYS A 36 -6.17 -7.29 9.51
C LYS A 36 -6.41 -6.22 10.57
N TYR A 37 -6.29 -4.95 10.21
CA TYR A 37 -6.41 -3.80 11.12
C TYR A 37 -7.60 -2.91 10.76
N ASP A 38 -8.69 -3.49 10.28
CA ASP A 38 -9.84 -2.79 9.70
C ASP A 38 -10.36 -1.63 10.57
N ALA A 39 -10.48 -1.83 11.88
CA ALA A 39 -10.94 -0.77 12.79
C ALA A 39 -9.97 0.43 12.85
N LEU A 40 -8.67 0.19 12.89
CA LEU A 40 -7.64 1.24 12.89
C LEU A 40 -7.53 1.92 11.52
N VAL A 41 -7.57 1.13 10.45
CA VAL A 41 -7.57 1.64 9.07
C VAL A 41 -8.78 2.53 8.84
N THR A 42 -9.98 2.07 9.24
CA THR A 42 -11.22 2.87 9.09
C THR A 42 -11.15 4.17 9.91
N LYS A 43 -10.64 4.12 11.14
CA LYS A 43 -10.46 5.28 12.02
C LYS A 43 -9.58 6.34 11.35
N TRP A 44 -8.37 5.96 10.94
CA TRP A 44 -7.39 6.93 10.43
C TRP A 44 -7.63 7.33 8.97
N ALA A 45 -8.25 6.45 8.16
CA ALA A 45 -8.71 6.80 6.82
C ALA A 45 -9.80 7.88 6.89
N ALA A 46 -10.77 7.76 7.82
CA ALA A 46 -11.80 8.78 8.02
C ALA A 46 -11.22 10.11 8.52
N GLU A 47 -10.23 10.09 9.42
CA GLU A 47 -9.57 11.29 9.95
C GLU A 47 -8.85 12.09 8.86
N TYR A 48 -8.25 11.40 7.88
CA TYR A 48 -7.44 12.02 6.84
C TYR A 48 -8.08 11.99 5.44
N ASP A 49 -9.39 11.76 5.35
CA ASP A 49 -10.17 11.74 4.09
C ASP A 49 -9.55 10.80 3.03
N LEU A 50 -9.32 9.55 3.43
CA LEU A 50 -8.75 8.49 2.59
C LEU A 50 -9.76 7.37 2.35
N ASP A 51 -9.64 6.68 1.21
CA ASP A 51 -10.29 5.38 1.03
C ASP A 51 -9.57 4.32 1.88
N PRO A 52 -10.26 3.65 2.83
CA PRO A 52 -9.65 2.61 3.65
C PRO A 52 -9.10 1.43 2.84
N LEU A 53 -9.63 1.15 1.65
CA LEU A 53 -9.11 0.10 0.77
C LEU A 53 -7.77 0.50 0.13
N LEU A 54 -7.55 1.80 -0.11
CA LEU A 54 -6.26 2.31 -0.52
C LEU A 54 -5.23 2.18 0.60
N VAL A 55 -5.60 2.49 1.84
CA VAL A 55 -4.72 2.30 3.01
C VAL A 55 -4.34 0.83 3.18
N ASP A 56 -5.30 -0.11 3.06
CA ASP A 56 -5.03 -1.55 3.08
C ASP A 56 -4.04 -1.97 1.98
N ALA A 57 -4.14 -1.38 0.78
CA ALA A 57 -3.21 -1.64 -0.33
C ALA A 57 -1.78 -1.18 -0.01
N PHE A 58 -1.63 -0.02 0.64
CA PHE A 58 -0.33 0.45 1.12
C PHE A 58 0.24 -0.47 2.20
N ILE A 59 -0.50 -0.78 3.27
CA ILE A 59 -0.04 -1.67 4.34
C ILE A 59 0.40 -3.03 3.79
N ARG A 60 -0.38 -3.59 2.84
CA ARG A 60 -0.04 -4.84 2.21
C ARG A 60 1.27 -4.76 1.40
N THR A 61 1.48 -3.68 0.68
CA THR A 61 2.66 -3.50 -0.18
C THR A 61 3.90 -3.21 0.65
N GLU A 62 3.78 -2.44 1.72
CA GLU A 62 4.88 -2.01 2.58
C GLU A 62 5.39 -3.13 3.50
N SER A 63 4.49 -3.80 4.21
CA SER A 63 4.87 -4.77 5.25
C SER A 63 4.21 -6.13 5.14
N GLY A 64 3.23 -6.31 4.24
CA GLY A 64 2.39 -7.51 4.26
C GLY A 64 1.59 -7.66 5.55
N PHE A 65 1.25 -6.55 6.22
CA PHE A 65 0.60 -6.50 7.52
C PHE A 65 1.47 -7.04 8.69
N ASP A 66 2.79 -6.93 8.59
CA ASP A 66 3.71 -7.21 9.69
C ASP A 66 4.03 -5.92 10.46
N PRO A 67 3.54 -5.76 11.71
CA PRO A 67 3.81 -4.56 12.50
C PRO A 67 5.27 -4.46 12.95
N GLY A 68 5.99 -5.57 13.01
CA GLY A 68 7.42 -5.62 13.37
C GLY A 68 8.37 -5.42 12.19
N ALA A 69 7.85 -5.15 10.98
CA ALA A 69 8.68 -5.02 9.80
C ALA A 69 9.70 -3.87 9.91
N THR A 70 10.95 -4.16 9.52
CA THR A 70 12.03 -3.18 9.41
C THR A 70 12.77 -3.42 8.10
N SER A 71 12.90 -2.39 7.28
CA SER A 71 13.63 -2.48 6.01
C SER A 71 15.15 -2.28 6.18
N SER A 72 15.91 -2.48 5.09
CA SER A 72 17.37 -2.25 5.07
C SER A 72 17.75 -0.76 5.25
N VAL A 73 16.81 0.15 5.09
CA VAL A 73 16.97 1.61 5.33
C VAL A 73 16.32 2.06 6.63
N ASP A 74 16.04 1.11 7.55
CA ASP A 74 15.39 1.33 8.85
C ASP A 74 14.00 1.97 8.73
N ALA A 75 13.26 1.74 7.64
CA ALA A 75 11.84 2.08 7.60
C ALA A 75 11.06 1.06 8.44
N ARG A 76 10.10 1.53 9.27
CA ARG A 76 9.48 0.73 10.34
C ARG A 76 7.97 0.63 10.25
N GLY A 77 7.45 -0.49 10.76
CA GLY A 77 6.05 -0.75 11.02
C GLY A 77 5.21 -1.06 9.79
N LEU A 78 3.90 -1.02 9.95
CA LEU A 78 2.93 -1.43 8.92
C LEU A 78 3.04 -0.64 7.63
N MET A 79 3.37 0.65 7.72
CA MET A 79 3.43 1.57 6.59
C MET A 79 4.84 2.06 6.25
N GLN A 80 5.87 1.38 6.78
CA GLN A 80 7.29 1.51 6.47
C GLN A 80 7.78 2.97 6.41
N MET A 81 7.58 3.69 7.52
CA MET A 81 8.00 5.07 7.67
C MET A 81 9.49 5.14 8.04
N THR A 82 10.26 5.99 7.35
CA THR A 82 11.65 6.31 7.74
C THR A 82 11.68 7.31 8.89
N GLU A 83 12.78 7.34 9.65
CA GLU A 83 12.92 8.27 10.78
C GLU A 83 12.82 9.74 10.37
N GLU A 84 13.43 10.11 9.25
CA GLU A 84 13.36 11.48 8.71
C GLU A 84 11.92 11.91 8.43
N THR A 85 11.15 11.06 7.74
CA THR A 85 9.74 11.32 7.44
C THR A 85 8.91 11.36 8.71
N PHE A 86 9.13 10.43 9.65
CA PHE A 86 8.45 10.40 10.94
C PHE A 86 8.67 11.69 11.74
N LEU A 87 9.91 12.14 11.89
CA LEU A 87 10.24 13.37 12.63
C LEU A 87 9.59 14.62 12.02
N TRP A 88 9.59 14.69 10.70
CA TRP A 88 8.92 15.77 9.97
C TRP A 88 7.40 15.74 10.20
N LEU A 89 6.74 14.58 10.10
CA LEU A 89 5.31 14.45 10.32
C LEU A 89 4.94 14.69 11.79
N ARG A 90 5.75 14.19 12.73
CA ARG A 90 5.57 14.44 14.18
C ARG A 90 5.52 15.94 14.46
N SER A 91 6.46 16.70 13.89
CA SER A 91 6.46 18.17 13.99
C SER A 91 5.22 18.80 13.36
N LYS A 92 4.77 18.32 12.19
CA LYS A 92 3.55 18.84 11.55
C LYS A 92 2.27 18.55 12.35
N LEU A 93 2.22 17.43 13.03
CA LEU A 93 1.11 17.05 13.92
C LEU A 93 1.16 17.78 15.28
N GLY A 94 2.23 18.56 15.55
CA GLY A 94 2.41 19.26 16.83
C GLY A 94 2.64 18.31 18.01
N LEU A 95 3.16 17.09 17.74
CA LEU A 95 3.46 16.10 18.76
C LEU A 95 4.86 16.31 19.34
N GLY A 96 5.02 16.09 20.63
CA GLY A 96 6.28 16.17 21.34
C GLY A 96 7.11 14.89 21.29
N GLU A 97 8.10 14.80 22.17
CA GLU A 97 9.02 13.65 22.23
C GLU A 97 8.39 12.40 22.89
N GLU A 98 7.18 12.54 23.44
CA GLU A 98 6.39 11.42 23.97
C GLU A 98 6.03 10.38 22.91
N VAL A 99 6.02 10.79 21.62
CA VAL A 99 5.88 9.88 20.48
C VAL A 99 7.23 9.71 19.80
N SER A 100 7.77 8.51 19.89
CA SER A 100 9.10 8.14 19.40
C SER A 100 9.05 7.37 18.08
N PHE A 101 10.16 7.32 17.36
CA PHE A 101 10.26 6.51 16.15
C PHE A 101 10.07 5.00 16.39
N GLY A 102 10.31 4.53 17.64
CA GLY A 102 10.03 3.16 18.04
C GLY A 102 8.55 2.81 18.11
N ASP A 103 7.69 3.81 18.32
CA ASP A 103 6.24 3.61 18.43
C ASP A 103 5.59 3.25 17.06
N LEU A 104 6.32 3.37 15.96
CA LEU A 104 5.88 2.89 14.64
C LEU A 104 5.73 1.36 14.56
N TYR A 105 6.20 0.61 15.53
CA TYR A 105 5.89 -0.82 15.68
C TYR A 105 4.50 -1.07 16.29
N ASP A 106 3.89 -0.05 16.92
CA ASP A 106 2.48 -0.09 17.31
C ASP A 106 1.59 0.13 16.06
N PRO A 107 0.62 -0.75 15.79
CA PRO A 107 -0.27 -0.62 14.63
C PRO A 107 -1.04 0.70 14.57
N ASP A 108 -1.50 1.25 15.71
CA ASP A 108 -2.28 2.51 15.74
C ASP A 108 -1.40 3.68 15.28
N GLU A 109 -0.19 3.81 15.83
CA GLU A 109 0.73 4.89 15.46
C GLU A 109 1.25 4.71 14.02
N SER A 110 1.60 3.48 13.60
CA SER A 110 2.07 3.24 12.24
C SER A 110 1.01 3.61 11.19
N ILE A 111 -0.25 3.22 11.41
CA ILE A 111 -1.36 3.55 10.49
C ILE A 111 -1.66 5.04 10.54
N ARG A 112 -1.66 5.66 11.72
CA ARG A 112 -1.87 7.11 11.90
C ARG A 112 -0.88 7.94 11.07
N PHE A 113 0.42 7.72 11.27
CA PHE A 113 1.47 8.46 10.55
C PHE A 113 1.47 8.16 9.06
N GLY A 114 1.28 6.89 8.67
CA GLY A 114 1.21 6.49 7.27
C GLY A 114 0.01 7.08 6.53
N CYS A 115 -1.18 7.08 7.15
CA CYS A 115 -2.37 7.74 6.59
C CYS A 115 -2.16 9.25 6.45
N TYR A 116 -1.58 9.90 7.45
CA TYR A 116 -1.30 11.33 7.35
C TYR A 116 -0.33 11.65 6.21
N TYR A 117 0.73 10.85 6.05
CA TYR A 117 1.67 11.03 4.93
C TYR A 117 1.02 10.78 3.58
N LEU A 118 0.22 9.73 3.45
CA LEU A 118 -0.53 9.42 2.24
C LEU A 118 -1.51 10.53 1.87
N HIS A 119 -2.25 11.07 2.85
CA HIS A 119 -3.11 12.23 2.67
C HIS A 119 -2.33 13.42 2.10
N LEU A 120 -1.20 13.76 2.71
CA LEU A 120 -0.35 14.86 2.24
C LEU A 120 0.15 14.64 0.81
N CYS A 121 0.48 13.40 0.43
CA CYS A 121 0.85 13.06 -0.95
C CYS A 121 -0.34 13.25 -1.90
N LEU A 122 -1.53 12.75 -1.56
CA LEU A 122 -2.71 12.89 -2.41
C LEU A 122 -3.12 14.36 -2.59
N VAL A 123 -3.14 15.14 -1.50
CA VAL A 123 -3.43 16.58 -1.58
C VAL A 123 -2.43 17.31 -2.47
N ARG A 124 -1.13 16.99 -2.35
CA ARG A 124 -0.08 17.63 -3.15
C ARG A 124 -0.23 17.35 -4.64
N TYR A 125 -0.66 16.15 -5.01
CA TYR A 125 -0.73 15.69 -6.41
C TYR A 125 -2.19 15.51 -6.89
N ASN A 126 -3.09 16.40 -6.46
CA ASN A 126 -4.48 16.51 -6.93
C ASN A 126 -5.30 15.20 -6.87
N GLY A 127 -5.00 14.32 -5.91
CA GLY A 127 -5.67 13.04 -5.74
C GLY A 127 -5.20 11.95 -6.71
N ASP A 128 -4.18 12.20 -7.55
CA ASP A 128 -3.62 11.16 -8.43
C ASP A 128 -2.86 10.11 -7.60
N ILE A 129 -3.45 8.92 -7.51
CA ILE A 129 -2.95 7.81 -6.69
C ILE A 129 -1.56 7.37 -7.16
N SER A 130 -1.31 7.36 -8.47
CA SER A 130 -0.05 6.88 -9.02
C SER A 130 1.11 7.82 -8.69
N THR A 131 0.90 9.12 -8.85
CA THR A 131 1.89 10.15 -8.49
C THR A 131 2.08 10.23 -6.97
N ALA A 132 0.99 10.13 -6.18
CA ALA A 132 1.07 10.09 -4.73
C ALA A 132 1.83 8.86 -4.22
N ALA A 133 1.62 7.68 -4.81
CA ALA A 133 2.38 6.47 -4.50
C ALA A 133 3.87 6.61 -4.86
N ALA A 134 4.18 7.18 -6.03
CA ALA A 134 5.56 7.48 -6.41
C ALA A 134 6.24 8.41 -5.37
N ALA A 135 5.52 9.41 -4.89
CA ALA A 135 6.01 10.37 -3.90
C ALA A 135 6.14 9.76 -2.50
N TYR A 136 5.21 8.89 -2.11
CA TYR A 136 5.29 8.15 -0.87
C TYR A 136 6.59 7.32 -0.79
N HIS A 137 6.91 6.61 -1.89
CA HIS A 137 8.08 5.74 -1.98
C HIS A 137 9.40 6.49 -2.18
N SER A 138 9.41 7.52 -3.04
CA SER A 138 10.66 8.16 -3.52
C SER A 138 10.89 9.55 -2.96
N GLY A 139 9.95 10.07 -2.17
CA GLY A 139 9.97 11.43 -1.62
C GLY A 139 9.47 12.49 -2.61
N TRP A 140 8.93 13.57 -2.06
CA TRP A 140 8.36 14.69 -2.83
C TRP A 140 9.37 15.35 -3.76
N GLY A 141 10.61 15.56 -3.27
CA GLY A 141 11.65 16.23 -4.08
C GLY A 141 11.96 15.49 -5.38
N THR A 142 11.94 14.16 -5.36
CA THR A 142 12.14 13.34 -6.57
C THR A 142 10.99 13.51 -7.55
N VAL A 143 9.75 13.44 -7.06
CA VAL A 143 8.55 13.56 -7.91
C VAL A 143 8.42 14.98 -8.45
N ASP A 144 8.61 16.00 -7.62
CA ASP A 144 8.57 17.42 -8.05
C ASP A 144 9.59 17.71 -9.16
N ALA A 145 10.80 17.12 -9.07
CA ALA A 145 11.81 17.26 -10.11
C ALA A 145 11.44 16.55 -11.43
N LEU A 146 10.68 15.45 -11.35
CA LEU A 146 10.15 14.76 -12.53
C LEU A 146 9.01 15.53 -13.18
N LEU A 147 8.12 16.13 -12.40
CA LEU A 147 7.00 16.94 -12.90
C LEU A 147 7.44 18.16 -13.71
N GLN A 148 8.69 18.64 -13.54
CA GLN A 148 9.24 19.75 -14.32
C GLN A 148 9.72 19.31 -15.71
N LYS A 149 9.65 18.02 -16.06
CA LYS A 149 10.12 17.46 -17.31
C LYS A 149 8.94 17.02 -18.18
N GLU A 150 8.82 17.60 -19.39
CA GLU A 150 7.75 17.28 -20.34
C GLU A 150 7.69 15.78 -20.69
N GLU A 151 8.83 15.07 -20.64
CA GLU A 151 8.90 13.62 -20.89
C GLU A 151 8.22 12.77 -19.80
N HIS A 152 7.95 13.35 -18.61
CA HIS A 152 7.39 12.64 -17.46
C HIS A 152 6.06 13.21 -16.98
N SER A 153 5.68 14.40 -17.44
CA SER A 153 4.43 15.05 -17.05
C SER A 153 3.96 15.99 -18.18
N GLU A 154 2.70 15.89 -18.56
CA GLU A 154 2.09 16.75 -19.59
C GLU A 154 1.51 18.02 -18.96
N ASP A 155 1.08 17.95 -17.69
CA ASP A 155 0.37 19.02 -16.97
C ASP A 155 1.21 19.69 -15.87
N GLY A 156 2.39 19.15 -15.57
CA GLY A 156 3.23 19.60 -14.44
C GLY A 156 2.68 19.24 -13.06
N LEU A 157 1.59 18.46 -12.99
CA LEU A 157 0.87 18.13 -11.75
C LEU A 157 0.84 16.63 -11.46
N THR A 158 0.80 15.81 -12.50
CA THR A 158 0.73 14.36 -12.41
C THR A 158 1.78 13.70 -13.31
N LEU A 159 2.32 12.54 -12.87
CA LEU A 159 3.29 11.79 -13.65
C LEU A 159 2.58 10.92 -14.70
N SER A 160 2.97 11.08 -15.97
CA SER A 160 2.55 10.23 -17.09
C SER A 160 3.46 8.99 -17.26
N GLY A 161 4.60 8.94 -16.56
CA GLY A 161 5.54 7.84 -16.59
C GLY A 161 6.49 7.82 -15.40
N PHE A 162 6.98 6.63 -15.06
CA PHE A 162 7.82 6.39 -13.88
C PHE A 162 9.21 5.91 -14.33
N PRO A 163 10.22 6.80 -14.44
CA PRO A 163 11.51 6.49 -15.08
C PRO A 163 12.40 5.56 -14.27
N TYR A 164 12.18 5.48 -12.95
CA TYR A 164 12.99 4.63 -12.07
C TYR A 164 12.31 3.27 -11.89
N ASN A 165 13.00 2.17 -12.19
CA ASN A 165 12.44 0.82 -12.09
C ASN A 165 11.79 0.51 -10.73
N GLN A 166 12.41 0.92 -9.63
CA GLN A 166 11.84 0.71 -8.28
C GLN A 166 10.55 1.48 -8.08
N MET A 167 10.50 2.75 -8.46
CA MET A 167 9.32 3.60 -8.42
C MET A 167 8.18 3.00 -9.28
N HIS A 168 8.50 2.62 -10.52
CA HIS A 168 7.54 2.01 -11.44
C HIS A 168 6.90 0.75 -10.83
N HIS A 169 7.72 -0.20 -10.38
CA HIS A 169 7.23 -1.43 -9.74
C HIS A 169 6.44 -1.18 -8.46
N TYR A 170 6.81 -0.16 -7.69
CA TYR A 170 6.07 0.21 -6.50
C TYR A 170 4.67 0.73 -6.85
N VAL A 171 4.57 1.67 -7.80
CA VAL A 171 3.29 2.22 -8.27
C VAL A 171 2.40 1.12 -8.84
N GLU A 172 2.95 0.22 -9.68
CA GLU A 172 2.21 -0.93 -10.21
C GLU A 172 1.66 -1.84 -9.08
N LYS A 173 2.46 -2.11 -8.05
CA LYS A 173 2.02 -2.91 -6.90
C LYS A 173 0.88 -2.24 -6.14
N ILE A 174 1.00 -0.94 -5.85
CA ILE A 174 -0.05 -0.18 -5.13
C ILE A 174 -1.35 -0.19 -5.93
N THR A 175 -1.29 0.20 -7.21
CA THR A 175 -2.49 0.33 -8.05
C THR A 175 -3.18 -1.01 -8.30
N ALA A 176 -2.41 -2.07 -8.58
CA ALA A 176 -2.95 -3.42 -8.73
C ALA A 176 -3.55 -3.96 -7.41
N CYS A 177 -2.88 -3.70 -6.28
CA CYS A 177 -3.35 -4.10 -4.96
C CYS A 177 -4.64 -3.36 -4.60
N TYR A 178 -4.71 -2.05 -4.82
CA TYR A 178 -5.91 -1.25 -4.58
C TYR A 178 -7.09 -1.68 -5.46
N ALA A 179 -6.86 -1.91 -6.76
CA ALA A 179 -7.88 -2.46 -7.65
C ALA A 179 -8.42 -3.81 -7.14
N LYS A 180 -7.55 -4.67 -6.61
CA LYS A 180 -7.96 -5.96 -6.05
C LYS A 180 -8.75 -5.82 -4.75
N TYR A 181 -8.37 -4.91 -3.85
CA TYR A 181 -9.17 -4.61 -2.66
C TYR A 181 -10.54 -4.04 -3.04
N THR A 182 -10.61 -3.14 -4.03
CA THR A 182 -11.88 -2.60 -4.54
C THR A 182 -12.77 -3.70 -5.15
N GLU A 183 -12.19 -4.63 -5.92
CA GLU A 183 -12.94 -5.80 -6.44
C GLU A 183 -13.53 -6.66 -5.31
N LEU A 184 -12.77 -6.89 -4.23
CA LEU A 184 -13.15 -7.83 -3.18
C LEU A 184 -14.04 -7.21 -2.09
N TYR A 185 -13.91 -5.91 -1.81
CA TYR A 185 -14.51 -5.24 -0.66
C TYR A 185 -15.23 -3.93 -1.01
N GLY A 186 -15.09 -3.42 -2.22
CA GLY A 186 -15.87 -2.27 -2.70
C GLY A 186 -17.36 -2.63 -2.76
N ALA A 187 -18.22 -1.69 -2.31
CA ALA A 187 -19.68 -1.86 -2.30
C ALA A 187 -20.28 -1.66 -3.70
#